data_1e6f193f5d62270557ef0685ecaf97d8
#
_entry.id   1e6f193f5d62270557ef0685ecaf97d8
#
_cell.length_a   1.000
_cell.length_b   1.000
_cell.length_c   1.000
_cell.angle_alpha   90.00
_cell.angle_beta   90.00
_cell.angle_gamma   90.00
#
_symmetry.space_group_name_H-M   'P 1'
#
loop_
_entity.id
_entity.type
_entity.pdbx_description
1 polymer ?
#
loop_
_entity_poly.entity_id
_entity_poly.type
_entity_poly.pdbx_seq_one_letter_code
_entity_poly.pdbx_strand_id
1 'polypeptide(L)'
;TYGFPIDLTMEMVEEEGMQVDQAAFKALMEEQRVRARKAREALGDLGWAGIEFGKDVPATSFVGYDRTAADGRILAMVADEELRDEIGTGVEAILVLDQTTCYAEMGGQVADHGAITCGESVFTVTDVQKNKGDKYLHYGVVTSGSFRLGDVCTVSIDQERRRAIRRAHSATHLLDKALRM
;
A
#
# COMPACT_ATOMS: atom_id res chain seq x y z
N THR A 1 11.88 10.48 14.17
CA THR A 1 10.94 10.92 13.19
C THR A 1 11.58 11.65 12.02
N TYR A 2 12.73 12.29 12.18
CA TYR A 2 13.49 12.88 11.07
C TYR A 2 14.68 12.03 10.62
N GLY A 3 14.79 10.78 11.11
CA GLY A 3 15.80 9.82 10.67
C GLY A 3 17.23 10.13 11.12
N PHE A 4 17.42 11.02 12.10
CA PHE A 4 18.75 11.35 12.59
C PHE A 4 19.27 10.23 13.53
N PRO A 5 20.41 9.56 13.20
CA PRO A 5 20.94 8.45 13.99
C PRO A 5 21.40 8.90 15.38
N ILE A 6 21.14 8.06 16.39
CA ILE A 6 21.56 8.35 17.77
C ILE A 6 23.09 8.40 17.89
N ASP A 7 23.81 7.59 17.12
CA ASP A 7 25.27 7.53 17.16
C ASP A 7 25.88 8.88 16.78
N LEU A 8 25.36 9.53 15.73
CA LEU A 8 25.77 10.89 15.36
C LEU A 8 25.39 11.95 16.42
N THR A 9 24.23 11.77 17.08
CA THR A 9 23.85 12.64 18.20
C THR A 9 24.85 12.50 19.33
N MET A 10 25.29 11.29 19.65
CA MET A 10 26.26 11.03 20.70
C MET A 10 27.61 11.69 20.40
N GLU A 11 28.13 11.54 19.20
CA GLU A 11 29.37 12.18 18.75
C GLU A 11 29.29 13.70 18.89
N MET A 12 28.24 14.33 18.38
CA MET A 12 28.05 15.78 18.41
C MET A 12 27.96 16.36 19.83
N VAL A 13 27.25 15.69 20.75
CA VAL A 13 27.08 16.19 22.11
C VAL A 13 28.30 15.91 22.99
N GLU A 14 29.08 14.86 22.68
CA GLU A 14 30.33 14.56 23.37
C GLU A 14 31.39 15.63 23.12
N GLU A 15 31.44 16.19 21.89
CA GLU A 15 32.28 17.34 21.55
C GLU A 15 31.99 18.60 22.43
N GLU A 16 30.72 18.74 22.85
CA GLU A 16 30.27 19.83 23.73
C GLU A 16 30.32 19.46 25.23
N GLY A 17 30.91 18.32 25.59
CA GLY A 17 31.03 17.83 26.96
C GLY A 17 29.71 17.36 27.58
N MET A 18 28.71 17.07 26.77
CA MET A 18 27.38 16.56 27.18
C MET A 18 27.28 15.05 26.98
N GLN A 19 26.29 14.44 27.60
CA GLN A 19 25.99 13.01 27.44
C GLN A 19 24.53 12.78 27.09
N VAL A 20 24.28 11.76 26.30
CA VAL A 20 22.92 11.31 25.95
C VAL A 20 22.50 10.21 26.90
N ASP A 21 21.32 10.34 27.50
CA ASP A 21 20.68 9.23 28.22
C ASP A 21 20.12 8.22 27.23
N GLN A 22 20.92 7.22 26.88
CA GLN A 22 20.56 6.18 25.95
C GLN A 22 19.41 5.30 26.47
N ALA A 23 19.29 5.13 27.79
CA ALA A 23 18.22 4.32 28.37
C ALA A 23 16.87 5.03 28.21
N ALA A 24 16.82 6.33 28.53
CA ALA A 24 15.64 7.16 28.30
C ALA A 24 15.29 7.23 26.81
N PHE A 25 16.28 7.39 25.92
CA PHE A 25 16.05 7.39 24.48
C PHE A 25 15.42 6.07 24.00
N LYS A 26 15.95 4.91 24.41
CA LYS A 26 15.40 3.60 24.06
C LYS A 26 13.97 3.41 24.57
N ALA A 27 13.68 3.85 25.79
CA ALA A 27 12.35 3.81 26.37
C ALA A 27 11.36 4.66 25.57
N LEU A 28 11.72 5.91 25.24
CA LEU A 28 10.89 6.82 24.45
C LEU A 28 10.69 6.32 23.01
N MET A 29 11.70 5.69 22.42
CA MET A 29 11.57 5.07 21.08
C MET A 29 10.62 3.86 21.10
N GLU A 30 10.64 3.06 22.17
CA GLU A 30 9.72 1.95 22.31
C GLU A 30 8.29 2.44 22.54
N GLU A 31 8.11 3.46 23.39
CA GLU A 31 6.80 4.13 23.54
C GLU A 31 6.29 4.68 22.21
N GLN A 32 7.16 5.29 21.41
CA GLN A 32 6.80 5.78 20.09
C GLN A 32 6.40 4.66 19.16
N ARG A 33 7.13 3.51 19.16
CA ARG A 33 6.79 2.32 18.38
C ARG A 33 5.44 1.75 18.78
N VAL A 34 5.19 1.63 20.09
CA VAL A 34 3.91 1.16 20.63
C VAL A 34 2.78 2.13 20.26
N ARG A 35 3.03 3.44 20.36
CA ARG A 35 2.07 4.48 19.97
C ARG A 35 1.78 4.45 18.47
N ALA A 36 2.83 4.29 17.64
CA ALA A 36 2.68 4.16 16.19
C ALA A 36 1.95 2.85 15.81
N ARG A 37 2.20 1.75 16.54
CA ARG A 37 1.47 0.49 16.36
C ARG A 37 0.00 0.66 16.77
N LYS A 38 -0.28 1.22 17.95
CA LYS A 38 -1.65 1.53 18.40
C LYS A 38 -2.35 2.55 17.51
N ALA A 39 -1.64 3.53 16.97
CA ALA A 39 -2.20 4.46 16.00
C ALA A 39 -2.49 3.79 14.64
N ARG A 40 -1.65 2.83 14.21
CA ARG A 40 -1.96 1.96 13.07
C ARG A 40 -3.10 1.00 13.37
N GLU A 41 -3.16 0.46 14.59
CA GLU A 41 -4.27 -0.37 15.05
C GLU A 41 -5.55 0.43 15.25
N ALA A 42 -5.49 1.72 15.61
CA ALA A 42 -6.62 2.62 15.85
C ALA A 42 -7.04 3.45 14.63
N LEU A 43 -6.13 3.69 13.69
CA LEU A 43 -6.50 4.09 12.32
C LEU A 43 -7.06 2.89 11.56
N GLY A 44 -7.14 1.77 12.33
CA GLY A 44 -7.26 0.46 11.79
C GLY A 44 -6.14 0.29 10.77
N ASP A 45 -5.46 -0.73 10.69
CA ASP A 45 -5.08 -1.19 9.39
C ASP A 45 -6.36 -0.98 8.56
N LEU A 46 -6.62 0.28 8.16
CA LEU A 46 -7.93 0.77 7.67
C LEU A 46 -8.37 0.04 6.41
N GLY A 47 -7.50 -0.81 5.94
CA GLY A 47 -7.78 -1.76 4.93
C GLY A 47 -8.26 -3.09 5.42
N TRP A 48 -8.24 -3.33 6.69
CA TRP A 48 -8.38 -4.69 7.18
C TRP A 48 -9.55 -4.85 8.11
N ALA A 49 -10.14 -3.79 8.64
CA ALA A 49 -11.32 -3.77 9.50
C ALA A 49 -11.74 -5.14 10.10
N GLY A 50 -10.77 -6.02 10.37
CA GLY A 50 -11.00 -7.37 10.84
C GLY A 50 -11.63 -8.35 9.83
N ILE A 51 -11.71 -7.99 8.54
CA ILE A 51 -12.21 -8.92 7.52
C ILE A 51 -11.11 -9.92 7.20
N GLU A 52 -11.25 -11.11 7.77
CA GLU A 52 -10.45 -12.26 7.37
C GLU A 52 -11.01 -12.78 6.04
N PHE A 53 -10.26 -12.54 4.97
CA PHE A 53 -10.51 -13.28 3.73
C PHE A 53 -10.31 -14.76 4.03
N GLY A 54 -11.33 -15.58 3.79
CA GLY A 54 -11.26 -17.01 4.01
C GLY A 54 -10.00 -17.64 3.42
N LYS A 55 -9.60 -18.80 3.93
CA LYS A 55 -8.44 -19.55 3.41
C LYS A 55 -8.57 -19.90 1.93
N ASP A 56 -9.79 -19.80 1.40
CA ASP A 56 -10.15 -20.09 0.02
C ASP A 56 -9.80 -18.98 -0.97
N VAL A 57 -9.48 -17.77 -0.48
CA VAL A 57 -9.01 -16.66 -1.33
C VAL A 57 -7.49 -16.76 -1.47
N PRO A 58 -6.96 -17.14 -2.65
CA PRO A 58 -5.52 -17.32 -2.87
C PRO A 58 -4.77 -15.98 -2.83
N ALA A 59 -3.43 -16.05 -2.79
CA ALA A 59 -2.56 -14.90 -2.95
C ALA A 59 -2.72 -14.30 -4.36
N THR A 60 -2.60 -12.96 -4.45
CA THR A 60 -2.65 -12.26 -5.73
C THR A 60 -1.29 -12.36 -6.45
N SER A 61 -1.30 -12.71 -7.72
CA SER A 61 -0.11 -12.71 -8.58
C SER A 61 0.17 -11.29 -9.09
N PHE A 62 1.33 -10.73 -8.76
CA PHE A 62 1.75 -9.43 -9.29
C PHE A 62 2.47 -9.58 -10.63
N VAL A 63 1.91 -9.00 -11.69
CA VAL A 63 2.45 -9.03 -13.07
C VAL A 63 2.86 -7.65 -13.59
N GLY A 64 2.88 -6.65 -12.74
CA GLY A 64 3.11 -5.23 -13.09
C GLY A 64 4.57 -4.84 -13.32
N TYR A 65 5.54 -5.79 -13.32
CA TYR A 65 6.90 -5.49 -13.74
C TYR A 65 7.00 -5.30 -15.26
N ASP A 66 6.30 -6.14 -16.01
CA ASP A 66 6.40 -6.20 -17.48
C ASP A 66 5.13 -5.72 -18.18
N ARG A 67 4.03 -5.57 -17.44
CA ARG A 67 2.72 -5.24 -17.98
C ARG A 67 2.14 -4.01 -17.30
N THR A 68 1.43 -3.21 -18.07
CA THR A 68 0.68 -2.03 -17.57
C THR A 68 -0.83 -2.30 -17.51
N ALA A 69 -1.27 -3.41 -18.10
CA ALA A 69 -2.63 -3.93 -18.02
C ALA A 69 -2.59 -5.46 -18.06
N ALA A 70 -3.52 -6.12 -17.35
CA ALA A 70 -3.73 -7.55 -17.36
C ALA A 70 -5.15 -7.89 -16.94
N ASP A 71 -5.66 -9.04 -17.37
CA ASP A 71 -6.95 -9.52 -16.90
C ASP A 71 -6.77 -10.20 -15.55
N GLY A 72 -7.70 -9.97 -14.64
CA GLY A 72 -7.75 -10.58 -13.32
C GLY A 72 -9.19 -10.91 -12.93
N ARG A 73 -9.38 -12.02 -12.20
CA ARG A 73 -10.68 -12.42 -11.67
C ARG A 73 -10.86 -11.84 -10.27
N ILE A 74 -12.03 -11.27 -10.01
CA ILE A 74 -12.40 -10.80 -8.68
C ILE A 74 -12.61 -12.00 -7.74
N LEU A 75 -11.83 -12.07 -6.68
CA LEU A 75 -11.85 -13.11 -5.66
C LEU A 75 -12.60 -12.71 -4.41
N ALA A 76 -12.63 -11.41 -4.10
CA ALA A 76 -13.39 -10.86 -3.00
C ALA A 76 -13.65 -9.37 -3.22
N MET A 77 -14.76 -8.90 -2.68
CA MET A 77 -15.15 -7.49 -2.65
C MET A 77 -15.59 -7.14 -1.24
N VAL A 78 -15.15 -5.98 -0.75
CA VAL A 78 -15.52 -5.46 0.56
C VAL A 78 -16.08 -4.06 0.40
N ALA A 79 -17.25 -3.81 0.94
CA ALA A 79 -17.84 -2.48 1.05
C ALA A 79 -18.59 -2.39 2.39
N ASP A 80 -18.52 -1.22 3.04
CA ASP A 80 -19.13 -0.99 4.37
C ASP A 80 -18.68 -2.03 5.42
N GLU A 81 -17.39 -2.40 5.40
CA GLU A 81 -16.77 -3.40 6.29
C GLU A 81 -17.34 -4.83 6.15
N GLU A 82 -18.09 -5.12 5.10
CA GLU A 82 -18.68 -6.43 4.83
C GLU A 82 -18.25 -6.98 3.46
N LEU A 83 -18.17 -8.32 3.38
CA LEU A 83 -18.01 -8.99 2.09
C LEU A 83 -19.31 -8.83 1.28
N ARG A 84 -19.14 -8.47 0.01
CA ARG A 84 -20.24 -8.26 -0.94
C ARG A 84 -20.05 -9.15 -2.18
N ASP A 85 -21.15 -9.70 -2.68
CA ASP A 85 -21.15 -10.45 -3.92
C ASP A 85 -21.38 -9.55 -5.15
N GLU A 86 -21.92 -8.35 -4.93
CA GLU A 86 -22.15 -7.33 -5.97
C GLU A 86 -21.97 -5.92 -5.37
N ILE A 87 -21.35 -5.02 -6.14
CA ILE A 87 -21.23 -3.59 -5.83
C ILE A 87 -21.58 -2.75 -7.06
N GLY A 88 -22.23 -1.61 -6.86
CA GLY A 88 -22.69 -0.71 -7.93
C GLY A 88 -22.09 0.67 -7.90
N THR A 89 -22.45 1.49 -8.87
CA THR A 89 -21.96 2.87 -9.02
C THR A 89 -22.08 3.69 -7.75
N GLY A 90 -21.00 4.42 -7.40
CA GLY A 90 -20.91 5.29 -6.24
C GLY A 90 -20.45 4.58 -4.97
N VAL A 91 -20.32 3.25 -4.97
CA VAL A 91 -19.87 2.48 -3.81
C VAL A 91 -18.35 2.56 -3.72
N GLU A 92 -17.84 2.97 -2.54
CA GLU A 92 -16.44 2.82 -2.17
C GLU A 92 -16.20 1.38 -1.71
N ALA A 93 -15.18 0.74 -2.25
CA ALA A 93 -14.93 -0.66 -1.99
C ALA A 93 -13.44 -1.03 -2.06
N ILE A 94 -13.16 -2.25 -1.61
CA ILE A 94 -11.87 -2.92 -1.78
C ILE A 94 -12.11 -4.12 -2.69
N LEU A 95 -11.35 -4.22 -3.77
CA LEU A 95 -11.35 -5.38 -4.66
C LEU A 95 -10.07 -6.20 -4.46
N VAL A 96 -10.22 -7.50 -4.35
CA VAL A 96 -9.12 -8.48 -4.35
C VAL A 96 -9.24 -9.33 -5.61
N LEU A 97 -8.14 -9.38 -6.39
CA LEU A 97 -8.09 -10.16 -7.63
C LEU A 97 -7.02 -11.26 -7.55
N ASP A 98 -7.14 -12.26 -8.41
CA ASP A 98 -6.16 -13.35 -8.55
C ASP A 98 -4.83 -12.86 -9.11
N GLN A 99 -4.86 -11.82 -9.99
CA GLN A 99 -3.65 -11.14 -10.46
C GLN A 99 -3.86 -9.64 -10.65
N THR A 100 -2.76 -8.88 -10.58
CA THR A 100 -2.77 -7.41 -10.72
C THR A 100 -1.51 -6.87 -11.35
N THR A 101 -1.65 -5.72 -12.05
CA THR A 101 -0.54 -4.89 -12.52
C THR A 101 -0.23 -3.73 -11.58
N CYS A 102 -1.09 -3.49 -10.57
CA CYS A 102 -0.93 -2.40 -9.62
C CYS A 102 0.08 -2.75 -8.54
N TYR A 103 1.11 -1.92 -8.37
CA TYR A 103 2.08 -2.03 -7.27
C TYR A 103 1.45 -1.55 -5.98
N ALA A 104 1.51 -2.38 -4.95
CA ALA A 104 1.07 -2.00 -3.61
C ALA A 104 2.12 -1.14 -2.91
N GLU A 105 1.69 -0.26 -2.02
CA GLU A 105 2.60 0.55 -1.21
C GLU A 105 3.51 -0.35 -0.37
N MET A 106 4.80 -0.29 -0.62
CA MET A 106 5.80 -0.97 0.20
C MET A 106 7.20 -0.41 -0.03
N GLY A 107 8.08 -0.56 0.96
CA GLY A 107 9.48 -0.17 0.87
C GLY A 107 9.69 1.33 0.65
N GLY A 108 8.74 2.17 1.05
CA GLY A 108 8.78 3.63 0.86
C GLY A 108 8.33 4.10 -0.54
N GLN A 109 7.97 3.19 -1.43
CA GLN A 109 7.35 3.51 -2.71
C GLN A 109 5.84 3.55 -2.56
N VAL A 110 5.22 4.65 -3.00
CA VAL A 110 3.76 4.82 -3.01
C VAL A 110 3.08 3.86 -3.99
N ALA A 111 1.82 3.53 -3.70
CA ALA A 111 1.01 2.67 -4.56
C ALA A 111 0.70 3.29 -5.93
N ASP A 112 0.39 2.41 -6.87
CA ASP A 112 -0.18 2.83 -8.13
C ASP A 112 -1.65 3.24 -7.98
N HIS A 113 -2.06 4.11 -8.88
CA HIS A 113 -3.45 4.36 -9.21
C HIS A 113 -3.77 3.72 -10.56
N GLY A 114 -5.05 3.56 -10.85
CA GLY A 114 -5.46 2.99 -12.12
C GLY A 114 -6.96 2.73 -12.20
N ALA A 115 -7.33 1.78 -13.03
CA ALA A 115 -8.72 1.38 -13.18
C ALA A 115 -8.84 -0.15 -13.32
N ILE A 116 -9.93 -0.68 -12.80
CA ILE A 116 -10.38 -2.05 -13.06
C ILE A 116 -11.65 -1.94 -13.88
N THR A 117 -11.64 -2.54 -15.07
CA THR A 117 -12.76 -2.43 -16.02
C THR A 117 -13.33 -3.79 -16.36
N CYS A 118 -14.66 -3.89 -16.38
CA CYS A 118 -15.40 -5.08 -16.77
C CYS A 118 -16.54 -4.67 -17.72
N GLY A 119 -16.34 -4.84 -19.04
CA GLY A 119 -17.26 -4.29 -20.03
C GLY A 119 -17.35 -2.76 -19.90
N GLU A 120 -18.55 -2.24 -19.62
CA GLU A 120 -18.79 -0.80 -19.40
C GLU A 120 -18.64 -0.37 -17.94
N SER A 121 -18.40 -1.32 -17.03
CA SER A 121 -18.21 -1.03 -15.61
C SER A 121 -16.78 -0.59 -15.35
N VAL A 122 -16.62 0.45 -14.53
CA VAL A 122 -15.33 1.05 -14.19
C VAL A 122 -15.23 1.23 -12.69
N PHE A 123 -14.16 0.68 -12.10
CA PHE A 123 -13.74 0.92 -10.73
C PHE A 123 -12.42 1.72 -10.76
N THR A 124 -12.44 2.91 -10.19
CA THR A 124 -11.26 3.78 -10.12
C THR A 124 -10.44 3.41 -8.89
N VAL A 125 -9.21 2.96 -9.11
CA VAL A 125 -8.28 2.59 -8.04
C VAL A 125 -7.51 3.82 -7.56
N THR A 126 -7.63 4.12 -6.27
CA THR A 126 -7.00 5.27 -5.62
C THR A 126 -5.84 4.89 -4.69
N ASP A 127 -5.77 3.64 -4.25
CA ASP A 127 -4.67 3.09 -3.45
C ASP A 127 -4.61 1.57 -3.59
N VAL A 128 -3.44 1.01 -3.34
CA VAL A 128 -3.23 -0.45 -3.32
C VAL A 128 -2.34 -0.82 -2.15
N GLN A 129 -2.84 -1.71 -1.29
CA GLN A 129 -2.11 -2.23 -0.14
C GLN A 129 -1.91 -3.73 -0.28
N LYS A 130 -0.85 -4.26 0.34
CA LYS A 130 -0.57 -5.69 0.35
C LYS A 130 -0.67 -6.25 1.76
N ASN A 131 -1.42 -7.35 1.91
CA ASN A 131 -1.59 -7.96 3.21
C ASN A 131 -0.58 -9.07 3.55
N LYS A 132 -0.63 -9.54 4.81
CA LYS A 132 0.21 -10.66 5.28
C LYS A 132 -0.06 -11.98 4.53
N GLY A 133 -1.20 -12.11 3.86
CA GLY A 133 -1.56 -13.25 3.01
C GLY A 133 -1.24 -13.04 1.53
N ASP A 134 -0.37 -12.09 1.21
CA ASP A 134 0.03 -11.75 -0.17
C ASP A 134 -1.14 -11.38 -1.10
N LYS A 135 -2.25 -10.91 -0.54
CA LYS A 135 -3.38 -10.38 -1.31
C LYS A 135 -3.19 -8.90 -1.55
N TYR A 136 -3.43 -8.44 -2.77
CA TYR A 136 -3.41 -7.03 -3.15
C TYR A 136 -4.82 -6.47 -3.02
N LEU A 137 -4.96 -5.45 -2.23
CA LEU A 137 -6.21 -4.79 -1.90
C LEU A 137 -6.28 -3.50 -2.69
N HIS A 138 -7.19 -3.45 -3.65
CA HIS A 138 -7.39 -2.30 -4.50
C HIS A 138 -8.51 -1.45 -3.92
N TYR A 139 -8.15 -0.33 -3.30
CA TYR A 139 -9.09 0.67 -2.76
C TYR A 139 -9.56 1.58 -3.85
N GLY A 140 -10.83 1.91 -3.86
CA GLY A 140 -11.37 2.82 -4.86
C GLY A 140 -12.89 2.92 -4.82
N VAL A 141 -13.44 3.41 -5.91
CA VAL A 141 -14.89 3.65 -6.07
C VAL A 141 -15.36 3.14 -7.41
N VAL A 142 -16.56 2.55 -7.43
CA VAL A 142 -17.25 2.23 -8.70
C VAL A 142 -17.74 3.52 -9.34
N THR A 143 -17.11 3.93 -10.42
CA THR A 143 -17.48 5.17 -11.15
C THR A 143 -18.56 4.94 -12.20
N SER A 144 -18.70 3.70 -12.68
CA SER A 144 -19.73 3.31 -13.65
C SER A 144 -20.06 1.82 -13.54
N GLY A 145 -21.31 1.47 -13.72
CA GLY A 145 -21.79 0.09 -13.79
C GLY A 145 -21.80 -0.65 -12.46
N SER A 146 -21.59 -1.95 -12.50
CA SER A 146 -21.51 -2.82 -11.32
C SER A 146 -20.48 -3.92 -11.53
N PHE A 147 -20.02 -4.50 -10.41
CA PHE A 147 -19.07 -5.62 -10.37
C PHE A 147 -19.64 -6.73 -9.53
N ARG A 148 -19.37 -7.98 -9.94
CA ARG A 148 -19.79 -9.18 -9.25
C ARG A 148 -18.61 -10.07 -8.90
N LEU A 149 -18.76 -10.82 -7.84
CA LEU A 149 -17.79 -11.83 -7.43
C LEU A 149 -17.57 -12.83 -8.58
N GLY A 150 -16.30 -13.05 -8.93
CA GLY A 150 -15.92 -13.95 -10.02
C GLY A 150 -15.82 -13.30 -11.40
N ASP A 151 -16.21 -12.03 -11.56
CA ASP A 151 -16.02 -11.31 -12.82
C ASP A 151 -14.55 -11.28 -13.24
N VAL A 152 -14.30 -11.42 -14.54
CA VAL A 152 -12.98 -11.23 -15.14
C VAL A 152 -12.90 -9.81 -15.67
N CYS A 153 -11.98 -9.05 -15.11
CA CYS A 153 -11.82 -7.62 -15.36
C CYS A 153 -10.41 -7.32 -15.85
N THR A 154 -10.25 -6.27 -16.62
CA THR A 154 -8.93 -5.76 -17.00
C THR A 154 -8.47 -4.75 -15.95
N VAL A 155 -7.34 -5.04 -15.30
CA VAL A 155 -6.65 -4.15 -14.35
C VAL A 155 -5.60 -3.36 -15.09
N SER A 156 -5.69 -2.03 -15.08
CA SER A 156 -4.75 -1.13 -15.76
C SER A 156 -4.25 -0.04 -14.82
N ILE A 157 -2.96 0.28 -14.90
CA ILE A 157 -2.33 1.34 -14.10
C ILE A 157 -2.36 2.69 -14.81
N ASP A 158 -2.31 3.78 -14.03
CA ASP A 158 -1.92 5.09 -14.52
C ASP A 158 -0.43 5.09 -14.88
N GLN A 159 -0.16 5.01 -16.18
CA GLN A 159 1.21 4.90 -16.69
C GLN A 159 2.02 6.19 -16.47
N GLU A 160 1.41 7.36 -16.49
CA GLU A 160 2.08 8.63 -16.25
C GLU A 160 2.56 8.72 -14.80
N ARG A 161 1.67 8.39 -13.86
CA ARG A 161 1.99 8.29 -12.44
C ARG A 161 3.11 7.26 -12.19
N ARG A 162 3.02 6.05 -12.76
CA ARG A 162 4.04 5.00 -12.64
C ARG A 162 5.41 5.47 -13.16
N ARG A 163 5.45 6.19 -14.29
CA ARG A 163 6.70 6.76 -14.82
C ARG A 163 7.30 7.80 -13.88
N ALA A 164 6.47 8.65 -13.25
CA ALA A 164 6.94 9.63 -12.27
C ALA A 164 7.53 8.93 -11.03
N ILE A 165 6.83 7.94 -10.48
CA ILE A 165 7.27 7.14 -9.33
C ILE A 165 8.61 6.44 -9.63
N ARG A 166 8.76 5.81 -10.80
CA ARG A 166 10.02 5.15 -11.22
C ARG A 166 11.18 6.14 -11.32
N ARG A 167 10.96 7.35 -11.84
CA ARG A 167 12.00 8.39 -11.86
C ARG A 167 12.41 8.82 -10.45
N ALA A 168 11.44 9.05 -9.56
CA ALA A 168 11.72 9.40 -8.17
C ALA A 168 12.49 8.30 -7.43
N HIS A 169 12.11 7.04 -7.61
CA HIS A 169 12.82 5.88 -7.06
C HIS A 169 14.29 5.83 -7.52
N SER A 170 14.52 5.96 -8.83
CA SER A 170 15.89 5.99 -9.37
C SER A 170 16.70 7.21 -8.90
N ALA A 171 16.06 8.38 -8.81
CA ALA A 171 16.70 9.60 -8.31
C ALA A 171 17.15 9.46 -6.86
N THR A 172 16.37 8.78 -6.02
CA THR A 172 16.74 8.49 -4.62
C THR A 172 18.04 7.70 -4.53
N HIS A 173 18.21 6.66 -5.34
CA HIS A 173 19.45 5.88 -5.36
C HIS A 173 20.65 6.67 -5.88
N LEU A 174 20.44 7.54 -6.88
CA LEU A 174 21.49 8.43 -7.38
C LEU A 174 21.92 9.45 -6.32
N LEU A 175 20.95 10.01 -5.61
CA LEU A 175 21.21 10.94 -4.51
C LEU A 175 21.97 10.26 -3.36
N ASP A 176 21.53 9.08 -2.92
CA ASP A 176 22.25 8.30 -1.89
C ASP A 176 23.70 8.04 -2.30
N LYS A 177 23.91 7.63 -3.55
CA LYS A 177 25.29 7.41 -4.06
C LYS A 177 26.11 8.68 -4.07
N ALA A 178 25.54 9.82 -4.47
CA ALA A 178 26.25 11.10 -4.52
C ALA A 178 26.61 11.62 -3.12
N LEU A 179 25.75 11.37 -2.11
CA LEU A 179 26.02 11.78 -0.74
C LEU A 179 27.09 10.94 -0.03
N ARG A 180 27.40 9.75 -0.56
CA ARG A 180 28.44 8.85 -0.03
C ARG A 180 29.80 9.00 -0.74
N MET A 181 29.92 9.91 -1.69
CA MET A 181 31.18 10.23 -2.39
C MET A 181 31.91 11.38 -1.75
#